data_10f603c7d87fcb76e7a0bb815fd3cc6e
#
_entry.id   10f603c7d87fcb76e7a0bb815fd3cc6e
#
_cell.length_a   1.000
_cell.length_b   1.000
_cell.length_c   1.000
_cell.angle_alpha   90.00
_cell.angle_beta   90.00
_cell.angle_gamma   90.00
#
_symmetry.space_group_name_H-M   'P 1'
#
loop_
_entity.id
_entity.type
_entity.pdbx_description
1 polymer ?
#
loop_
_entity_poly.entity_id
_entity_poly.type
_entity_poly.pdbx_seq_one_letter_code
_entity_poly.pdbx_strand_id
1 'polypeptide(L)'
;MGISHEYHSTSRRRRGGAGGFARLAGAAAGILLVSFAITVILEHGQKQTEELPTVTANGTTQNILAPLPMQGGADSSADSTAPAADGTAAVTLEQFGPARQTAGAYSVRAYDSSVIRQPACGQVDLSYFSDAAFLGDSLTVGFSDYSINLGGALICGYTGVGPDAIVNRSAVKSSVRGPEVALDVLAAAQPKKLYILLGTNTLTTVGAADRFLAYYGQMLDVLRQTLGEGCVIYVQSIPPVRPEAAVEKPGLASDIIRSVNEQLALMAADKGCVYLDLWETLADGEGNLKEVLAAPDGVHFSAGNGYGAWVTYLRNHAKYAADNVWTPGSAYAG
;
A
#
# COMPACT_ATOMS: atom_id res chain seq x y z
N MET A 1 48.17 76.84 18.47
CA MET A 1 48.23 75.42 18.87
C MET A 1 47.27 74.63 17.98
N GLY A 2 47.79 74.08 16.91
CA GLY A 2 47.01 73.28 16.00
C GLY A 2 47.52 71.87 15.98
N ILE A 3 46.66 70.88 16.11
CA ILE A 3 47.02 69.48 16.02
C ILE A 3 46.39 68.97 14.72
N SER A 4 47.29 68.58 13.78
CA SER A 4 46.95 67.93 12.53
C SER A 4 46.63 66.45 12.78
N HIS A 5 45.48 65.94 12.28
CA HIS A 5 45.25 64.52 12.21
C HIS A 5 45.43 64.07 10.75
N GLU A 6 46.44 63.22 10.55
CA GLU A 6 46.65 62.51 9.28
C GLU A 6 45.64 61.38 9.12
N TYR A 7 45.01 61.31 7.93
CA TYR A 7 44.12 60.25 7.52
C TYR A 7 44.93 59.20 6.76
N HIS A 8 45.16 58.05 7.35
CA HIS A 8 45.67 56.86 6.64
C HIS A 8 44.55 56.17 5.85
N SER A 9 44.62 56.27 4.53
CA SER A 9 43.81 55.51 3.59
C SER A 9 44.36 54.11 3.42
N THR A 10 43.68 53.09 3.94
CA THR A 10 43.98 51.68 3.65
C THR A 10 43.12 51.18 2.52
N SER A 11 43.74 51.02 1.33
CA SER A 11 43.13 50.41 0.16
C SER A 11 42.92 48.92 0.38
N ARG A 12 41.67 48.48 0.57
CA ARG A 12 41.29 47.06 0.54
C ARG A 12 41.23 46.57 -0.91
N ARG A 13 42.23 45.83 -1.34
CA ARG A 13 42.18 45.02 -2.58
C ARG A 13 41.03 44.01 -2.45
N ARG A 14 39.99 44.15 -3.28
CA ARG A 14 38.97 43.11 -3.55
C ARG A 14 39.64 41.95 -4.26
N ARG A 15 39.83 40.81 -3.61
CA ARG A 15 40.10 39.53 -4.26
C ARG A 15 38.78 39.06 -4.87
N GLY A 16 38.72 39.00 -6.22
CA GLY A 16 37.61 38.51 -6.96
C GLY A 16 37.42 37.00 -6.71
N GLY A 17 36.19 36.63 -6.45
CA GLY A 17 35.83 35.26 -6.13
C GLY A 17 35.81 34.35 -7.35
N ALA A 18 36.84 33.53 -7.49
CA ALA A 18 36.85 32.38 -8.41
C ALA A 18 36.08 31.15 -7.84
N GLY A 19 35.50 31.27 -6.64
CA GLY A 19 34.80 30.16 -5.98
C GLY A 19 33.34 29.95 -6.39
N GLY A 20 32.69 30.93 -7.03
CA GLY A 20 31.28 30.85 -7.42
C GLY A 20 31.04 29.96 -8.66
N PHE A 21 31.91 30.06 -9.65
CA PHE A 21 31.79 29.27 -10.88
C PHE A 21 32.05 27.76 -10.67
N ALA A 22 32.96 27.40 -9.81
CA ALA A 22 33.24 26.00 -9.52
C ALA A 22 32.07 25.28 -8.79
N ARG A 23 31.32 26.01 -7.94
CA ARG A 23 30.14 25.44 -7.25
C ARG A 23 28.93 25.30 -8.18
N LEU A 24 28.74 26.23 -9.12
CA LEU A 24 27.67 26.12 -10.14
C LEU A 24 27.97 25.00 -11.14
N ALA A 25 29.23 24.82 -11.56
CA ALA A 25 29.63 23.75 -12.45
C ALA A 25 29.47 22.36 -11.78
N GLY A 26 29.77 22.24 -10.49
CA GLY A 26 29.58 21.00 -9.72
C GLY A 26 28.10 20.64 -9.55
N ALA A 27 27.23 21.61 -9.32
CA ALA A 27 25.79 21.36 -9.21
C ALA A 27 25.18 20.96 -10.56
N ALA A 28 25.57 21.58 -11.65
CA ALA A 28 25.10 21.20 -13.00
C ALA A 28 25.59 19.80 -13.41
N ALA A 29 26.83 19.41 -13.09
CA ALA A 29 27.34 18.08 -13.34
C ALA A 29 26.61 17.01 -12.47
N GLY A 30 26.30 17.33 -11.24
CA GLY A 30 25.51 16.46 -10.36
C GLY A 30 24.10 16.19 -10.89
N ILE A 31 23.41 17.21 -11.37
CA ILE A 31 22.07 17.09 -11.95
C ILE A 31 22.12 16.26 -13.24
N LEU A 32 23.12 16.46 -14.11
CA LEU A 32 23.29 15.67 -15.34
C LEU A 32 23.58 14.20 -15.06
N LEU A 33 24.40 13.89 -14.03
CA LEU A 33 24.69 12.50 -13.65
C LEU A 33 23.47 11.80 -13.06
N VAL A 34 22.68 12.49 -12.26
CA VAL A 34 21.42 11.93 -11.73
C VAL A 34 20.40 11.72 -12.84
N SER A 35 20.26 12.67 -13.77
CA SER A 35 19.39 12.52 -14.93
C SER A 35 19.83 11.36 -15.84
N PHE A 36 21.13 11.20 -16.08
CA PHE A 36 21.68 10.10 -16.87
C PHE A 36 21.46 8.75 -16.17
N ALA A 37 21.66 8.68 -14.85
CA ALA A 37 21.39 7.46 -14.06
C ALA A 37 19.90 7.08 -14.09
N ILE A 38 19.00 8.05 -14.00
CA ILE A 38 17.55 7.82 -14.12
C ILE A 38 17.19 7.32 -15.52
N THR A 39 17.77 7.91 -16.57
CA THR A 39 17.52 7.46 -17.96
C THR A 39 18.05 6.05 -18.20
N VAL A 40 19.24 5.71 -17.71
CA VAL A 40 19.80 4.35 -17.82
C VAL A 40 18.97 3.33 -17.05
N ILE A 41 18.44 3.69 -15.86
CA ILE A 41 17.56 2.82 -15.09
C ILE A 41 16.23 2.61 -15.83
N LEU A 42 15.66 3.66 -16.44
CA LEU A 42 14.43 3.55 -17.22
C LEU A 42 14.64 2.73 -18.51
N GLU A 43 15.77 2.90 -19.21
CA GLU A 43 16.06 2.11 -20.40
C GLU A 43 16.38 0.63 -20.09
N HIS A 44 17.01 0.33 -18.96
CA HIS A 44 17.23 -1.05 -18.52
C HIS A 44 15.93 -1.69 -18.03
N GLY A 45 15.03 -0.93 -17.41
CA GLY A 45 13.72 -1.41 -17.00
C GLY A 45 12.79 -1.76 -18.17
N GLN A 46 13.00 -1.16 -19.36
CA GLN A 46 12.17 -1.45 -20.54
C GLN A 46 12.67 -2.63 -21.39
N LYS A 47 13.86 -3.18 -21.13
CA LYS A 47 14.45 -4.28 -21.92
C LYS A 47 14.22 -5.69 -21.37
N GLN A 48 13.62 -5.82 -20.20
CA GLN A 48 13.11 -7.11 -19.72
C GLN A 48 11.66 -7.28 -20.13
N THR A 49 11.41 -7.61 -21.41
CA THR A 49 10.25 -8.41 -21.78
C THR A 49 10.55 -9.83 -21.28
N GLU A 50 10.31 -10.07 -19.99
CA GLU A 50 10.37 -11.41 -19.44
C GLU A 50 9.31 -12.27 -20.12
N GLU A 51 9.75 -13.41 -20.63
CA GLU A 51 8.83 -14.49 -20.98
C GLU A 51 8.01 -14.83 -19.74
N LEU A 52 6.69 -14.86 -19.88
CA LEU A 52 5.75 -15.16 -18.84
C LEU A 52 6.12 -16.49 -18.16
N PRO A 53 6.27 -16.54 -16.84
CA PRO A 53 6.54 -17.79 -16.17
C PRO A 53 5.39 -18.76 -16.39
N THR A 54 5.70 -19.94 -16.91
CA THR A 54 4.75 -21.04 -17.08
C THR A 54 5.04 -22.09 -16.02
N VAL A 55 4.00 -22.52 -15.34
CA VAL A 55 4.09 -23.65 -14.38
C VAL A 55 3.37 -24.83 -14.99
N THR A 56 4.05 -25.96 -15.08
CA THR A 56 3.46 -27.21 -15.54
C THR A 56 3.03 -28.03 -14.31
N ALA A 57 1.72 -28.11 -14.10
CA ALA A 57 1.14 -29.01 -13.12
C ALA A 57 0.26 -30.04 -13.85
N ASN A 58 0.45 -31.31 -13.56
CA ASN A 58 -0.33 -32.43 -14.13
C ASN A 58 -0.40 -32.47 -15.66
N GLY A 59 0.67 -32.11 -16.36
CA GLY A 59 0.76 -32.21 -17.81
C GLY A 59 0.00 -31.13 -18.59
N THR A 60 -0.56 -30.12 -17.93
CA THR A 60 -1.22 -28.99 -18.58
C THR A 60 -0.44 -27.72 -18.25
N THR A 61 0.08 -27.05 -19.26
CA THR A 61 0.75 -25.75 -19.11
C THR A 61 -0.33 -24.68 -18.95
N GLN A 62 -0.37 -24.01 -17.80
CA GLN A 62 -1.24 -22.87 -17.57
C GLN A 62 -0.44 -21.58 -17.54
N ASN A 63 -0.96 -20.58 -18.25
CA ASN A 63 -0.42 -19.23 -18.19
C ASN A 63 -0.98 -18.52 -16.94
N ILE A 64 -0.14 -18.36 -15.92
CA ILE A 64 -0.55 -17.77 -14.63
C ILE A 64 -0.89 -16.26 -14.71
N LEU A 65 -0.73 -15.64 -15.89
CA LEU A 65 -1.11 -14.25 -16.15
C LEU A 65 -2.40 -14.13 -17.01
N ALA A 66 -3.04 -15.23 -17.36
CA ALA A 66 -4.33 -15.13 -18.02
C ALA A 66 -5.36 -14.52 -17.04
N PRO A 67 -6.20 -13.59 -17.49
CA PRO A 67 -7.31 -13.11 -16.69
C PRO A 67 -8.16 -14.31 -16.24
N LEU A 68 -8.55 -14.33 -14.98
CA LEU A 68 -9.57 -15.29 -14.56
C LEU A 68 -10.82 -15.07 -15.42
N PRO A 69 -11.41 -16.13 -16.00
CA PRO A 69 -12.60 -15.96 -16.79
C PRO A 69 -13.69 -15.34 -15.91
N MET A 70 -14.14 -14.16 -16.30
CA MET A 70 -15.36 -13.57 -15.77
C MET A 70 -16.48 -14.56 -16.12
N GLN A 71 -17.03 -15.23 -15.14
CA GLN A 71 -18.24 -16.05 -15.36
C GLN A 71 -19.39 -15.09 -15.66
N GLY A 72 -19.57 -14.84 -16.95
CA GLY A 72 -20.79 -14.25 -17.46
C GLY A 72 -21.94 -15.23 -17.20
N GLY A 73 -22.98 -14.74 -16.52
CA GLY A 73 -24.17 -15.51 -16.24
C GLY A 73 -24.76 -16.08 -17.51
N ALA A 74 -24.95 -17.38 -17.52
CA ALA A 74 -25.87 -18.05 -18.42
C ALA A 74 -26.79 -18.90 -17.57
N ASP A 75 -28.08 -18.61 -17.67
CA ASP A 75 -29.17 -19.38 -17.12
C ASP A 75 -28.98 -20.89 -17.32
N SER A 76 -29.05 -21.64 -16.24
CA SER A 76 -29.64 -22.99 -16.31
C SER A 76 -30.12 -23.40 -14.93
N SER A 77 -31.44 -23.45 -14.81
CA SER A 77 -32.19 -24.15 -13.77
C SER A 77 -31.76 -25.62 -13.69
N ALA A 78 -31.23 -26.04 -12.56
CA ALA A 78 -31.25 -27.44 -12.15
C ALA A 78 -31.27 -27.52 -10.62
N ASP A 79 -32.41 -27.92 -10.13
CA ASP A 79 -32.72 -28.37 -8.81
C ASP A 79 -31.74 -29.49 -8.36
N SER A 80 -30.98 -29.28 -7.29
CA SER A 80 -30.41 -30.37 -6.52
C SER A 80 -30.21 -29.92 -5.08
N THR A 81 -31.12 -30.34 -4.24
CA THR A 81 -31.02 -30.35 -2.80
C THR A 81 -29.84 -31.20 -2.32
N ALA A 82 -28.83 -30.54 -1.75
CA ALA A 82 -27.85 -31.18 -0.87
C ALA A 82 -27.72 -30.33 0.42
N PRO A 83 -27.55 -30.97 1.60
CA PRO A 83 -27.66 -30.26 2.87
C PRO A 83 -26.48 -29.35 3.14
N ALA A 84 -26.79 -28.19 3.69
CA ALA A 84 -25.87 -27.13 4.07
C ALA A 84 -24.80 -27.64 5.04
N ALA A 85 -23.54 -27.50 4.64
CA ALA A 85 -22.42 -27.42 5.54
C ALA A 85 -22.20 -25.95 5.90
N ASP A 86 -22.17 -25.70 7.15
CA ASP A 86 -21.77 -24.56 7.94
C ASP A 86 -21.37 -23.23 7.24
N GLY A 87 -22.19 -22.30 7.47
CA GLY A 87 -22.45 -20.96 7.06
C GLY A 87 -21.32 -19.95 7.00
N THR A 88 -20.53 -19.97 5.95
CA THR A 88 -19.99 -18.74 5.37
C THR A 88 -20.63 -18.58 3.99
N ALA A 89 -21.77 -17.88 3.92
CA ALA A 89 -22.34 -17.49 2.63
C ALA A 89 -21.27 -16.69 1.88
N ALA A 90 -20.91 -17.14 0.66
CA ALA A 90 -20.04 -16.40 -0.23
C ALA A 90 -20.64 -15.00 -0.44
N VAL A 91 -19.88 -13.99 -0.04
CA VAL A 91 -20.31 -12.60 -0.17
C VAL A 91 -20.14 -12.21 -1.65
N THR A 92 -21.22 -11.79 -2.31
CA THR A 92 -21.19 -11.39 -3.71
C THR A 92 -21.34 -9.88 -3.86
N LEU A 93 -20.85 -9.32 -4.98
CA LEU A 93 -20.98 -7.88 -5.27
C LEU A 93 -22.41 -7.35 -5.19
N GLU A 94 -23.39 -8.18 -5.51
CA GLU A 94 -24.80 -7.82 -5.46
C GLU A 94 -25.31 -7.52 -4.04
N GLN A 95 -24.64 -8.06 -3.01
CA GLN A 95 -24.97 -7.78 -1.62
C GLN A 95 -24.59 -6.36 -1.18
N PHE A 96 -23.74 -5.68 -1.95
CA PHE A 96 -23.24 -4.34 -1.62
C PHE A 96 -23.99 -3.21 -2.32
N GLY A 97 -24.81 -3.53 -3.28
CA GLY A 97 -25.52 -2.54 -4.10
C GLY A 97 -24.58 -1.70 -4.97
N PRO A 98 -25.13 -0.92 -5.89
CA PRO A 98 -24.31 -0.06 -6.74
C PRO A 98 -23.61 1.01 -5.90
N ALA A 99 -22.35 1.24 -6.24
CA ALA A 99 -21.59 2.34 -5.69
C ALA A 99 -22.33 3.66 -5.91
N ARG A 100 -22.80 4.29 -4.84
CA ARG A 100 -23.50 5.57 -4.91
C ARG A 100 -22.48 6.68 -4.97
N GLN A 101 -22.24 7.20 -6.18
CA GLN A 101 -21.72 8.55 -6.32
C GLN A 101 -22.93 9.50 -6.27
N THR A 102 -23.06 10.21 -5.18
CA THR A 102 -23.84 11.44 -5.17
C THR A 102 -22.97 12.55 -5.74
N ALA A 103 -23.50 13.36 -6.63
CA ALA A 103 -22.77 14.47 -7.23
C ALA A 103 -22.07 15.31 -6.15
N GLY A 104 -20.73 15.32 -6.16
CA GLY A 104 -19.90 16.06 -5.22
C GLY A 104 -19.61 15.39 -3.88
N ALA A 105 -20.08 14.16 -3.61
CA ALA A 105 -19.75 13.45 -2.39
C ALA A 105 -19.39 12.00 -2.64
N TYR A 106 -18.19 11.61 -2.28
CA TYR A 106 -17.79 10.22 -2.23
C TYR A 106 -18.25 9.59 -0.91
N SER A 107 -18.94 8.47 -0.98
CA SER A 107 -19.30 7.70 0.20
C SER A 107 -18.55 6.37 0.20
N VAL A 108 -17.69 6.17 1.17
CA VAL A 108 -16.99 4.90 1.42
C VAL A 108 -17.98 3.77 1.73
N ARG A 109 -19.21 4.14 2.12
CA ARG A 109 -20.31 3.21 2.44
C ARG A 109 -21.23 2.92 1.26
N ALA A 110 -20.71 2.99 0.03
CA ALA A 110 -21.53 2.67 -1.13
C ALA A 110 -21.94 1.21 -1.19
N TYR A 111 -21.22 0.33 -0.51
CA TYR A 111 -21.61 -1.05 -0.24
C TYR A 111 -21.89 -1.24 1.24
N ASP A 112 -22.59 -2.29 1.58
CA ASP A 112 -22.77 -2.66 2.99
C ASP A 112 -21.43 -3.17 3.56
N SER A 113 -20.54 -2.21 3.84
CA SER A 113 -19.21 -2.47 4.38
C SER A 113 -19.27 -3.12 5.77
N SER A 114 -20.42 -3.13 6.44
CA SER A 114 -20.59 -3.82 7.72
C SER A 114 -20.43 -5.34 7.61
N VAL A 115 -20.63 -5.91 6.41
CA VAL A 115 -20.51 -7.34 6.16
C VAL A 115 -19.07 -7.76 5.89
N ILE A 116 -18.28 -6.91 5.25
CA ILE A 116 -16.89 -7.24 4.85
C ILE A 116 -15.86 -6.53 5.72
N ARG A 117 -16.06 -5.24 5.95
CA ARG A 117 -15.13 -4.42 6.69
C ARG A 117 -15.09 -4.82 8.16
N GLN A 118 -13.88 -4.88 8.71
CA GLN A 118 -13.68 -4.99 10.15
C GLN A 118 -14.34 -3.80 10.87
N PRO A 119 -15.31 -4.02 11.78
CA PRO A 119 -15.94 -2.93 12.49
C PRO A 119 -14.99 -2.26 13.49
N ALA A 120 -15.28 -1.02 13.85
CA ALA A 120 -14.57 -0.35 14.92
C ALA A 120 -14.82 -1.08 16.26
N CYS A 121 -13.74 -1.30 17.00
CA CYS A 121 -13.74 -2.11 18.24
C CYS A 121 -13.33 -1.30 19.49
N GLY A 122 -13.17 0.01 19.38
CA GLY A 122 -12.47 0.77 20.39
C GLY A 122 -10.96 0.68 20.27
N GLN A 123 -10.23 1.56 20.94
CA GLN A 123 -8.81 1.74 20.72
C GLN A 123 -7.97 0.75 21.52
N VAL A 124 -7.26 -0.14 20.81
CA VAL A 124 -6.25 -1.02 21.42
C VAL A 124 -4.98 -0.26 21.76
N ASP A 125 -4.18 -0.80 22.66
CA ASP A 125 -2.83 -0.33 22.95
C ASP A 125 -1.87 -0.66 21.79
N LEU A 126 -0.77 0.08 21.67
CA LEU A 126 0.24 -0.19 20.64
C LEU A 126 0.94 -1.54 20.79
N SER A 127 1.01 -2.09 22.01
CA SER A 127 1.52 -3.45 22.25
C SER A 127 0.75 -4.54 21.50
N TYR A 128 -0.50 -4.26 21.08
CA TYR A 128 -1.26 -5.14 20.21
C TYR A 128 -0.54 -5.49 18.90
N PHE A 129 0.34 -4.61 18.43
CA PHE A 129 1.09 -4.82 17.19
C PHE A 129 2.47 -5.47 17.40
N SER A 130 2.85 -5.82 18.64
CA SER A 130 4.19 -6.34 18.95
C SER A 130 4.53 -7.65 18.22
N ASP A 131 3.54 -8.45 17.88
CA ASP A 131 3.64 -9.70 17.11
C ASP A 131 3.14 -9.57 15.68
N ALA A 132 2.99 -8.33 15.19
CA ALA A 132 2.53 -8.03 13.85
C ALA A 132 3.69 -7.77 12.87
N ALA A 133 3.43 -8.01 11.58
CA ALA A 133 4.23 -7.51 10.47
C ALA A 133 3.38 -6.62 9.57
N PHE A 134 4.02 -5.61 8.98
CA PHE A 134 3.42 -4.71 7.98
C PHE A 134 4.14 -4.93 6.66
N LEU A 135 3.43 -5.47 5.67
CA LEU A 135 3.93 -5.70 4.31
C LEU A 135 3.35 -4.63 3.37
N GLY A 136 4.21 -3.93 2.65
CA GLY A 136 3.73 -2.94 1.71
C GLY A 136 4.81 -2.20 0.94
N ASP A 137 4.37 -1.16 0.26
CA ASP A 137 5.20 -0.32 -0.60
C ASP A 137 5.80 0.89 0.16
N SER A 138 6.07 1.99 -0.56
CA SER A 138 6.65 3.20 0.01
C SER A 138 5.81 3.83 1.14
N LEU A 139 4.49 3.63 1.14
CA LEU A 139 3.64 4.05 2.26
C LEU A 139 4.04 3.29 3.54
N THR A 140 4.27 1.99 3.44
CA THR A 140 4.72 1.16 4.56
C THR A 140 6.16 1.48 4.98
N VAL A 141 7.04 1.83 4.02
CA VAL A 141 8.41 2.30 4.32
C VAL A 141 8.38 3.52 5.25
N GLY A 142 7.43 4.42 5.07
CA GLY A 142 7.30 5.62 5.88
C GLY A 142 7.12 5.37 7.38
N PHE A 143 6.65 4.20 7.81
CA PHE A 143 6.67 3.84 9.23
C PHE A 143 8.09 3.84 9.79
N SER A 144 9.06 3.33 9.04
CA SER A 144 10.47 3.35 9.41
C SER A 144 11.11 4.73 9.23
N ASP A 145 10.86 5.37 8.09
CA ASP A 145 11.49 6.65 7.73
C ASP A 145 11.10 7.78 8.69
N TYR A 146 9.85 7.79 9.15
CA TYR A 146 9.34 8.76 10.12
C TYR A 146 9.37 8.26 11.57
N SER A 147 9.98 7.10 11.82
CA SER A 147 10.08 6.49 13.16
C SER A 147 8.71 6.39 13.86
N ILE A 148 7.68 5.99 13.14
CA ILE A 148 6.33 5.82 13.69
C ILE A 148 6.30 4.61 14.62
N ASN A 149 5.85 4.83 15.84
CA ASN A 149 5.75 3.75 16.82
C ASN A 149 4.57 2.82 16.51
N LEU A 150 4.87 1.56 16.22
CA LEU A 150 3.90 0.47 16.04
C LEU A 150 4.14 -0.67 17.05
N GLY A 151 4.50 -0.34 18.29
CA GLY A 151 4.60 -1.31 19.37
C GLY A 151 5.64 -2.42 19.17
N GLY A 152 6.63 -2.22 18.30
CA GLY A 152 7.64 -3.21 17.97
C GLY A 152 7.32 -4.11 16.77
N ALA A 153 6.28 -3.78 16.00
CA ALA A 153 5.92 -4.52 14.78
C ALA A 153 7.08 -4.59 13.76
N LEU A 154 7.14 -5.69 13.02
CA LEU A 154 8.09 -5.88 11.92
C LEU A 154 7.63 -5.10 10.68
N ILE A 155 8.47 -4.17 10.19
CA ILE A 155 8.18 -3.41 8.99
C ILE A 155 8.83 -4.08 7.77
N CYS A 156 8.02 -4.63 6.87
CA CYS A 156 8.39 -5.16 5.57
C CYS A 156 7.93 -4.19 4.48
N GLY A 157 8.44 -2.95 4.54
CA GLY A 157 8.17 -1.89 3.58
C GLY A 157 9.23 -1.86 2.48
N TYR A 158 8.79 -1.76 1.20
CA TYR A 158 9.67 -1.82 0.03
C TYR A 158 9.22 -0.82 -1.03
N THR A 159 10.01 0.20 -1.29
CA THR A 159 9.68 1.25 -2.26
C THR A 159 9.45 0.66 -3.65
N GLY A 160 8.34 1.02 -4.28
CA GLY A 160 8.02 0.64 -5.65
C GLY A 160 7.49 -0.79 -5.84
N VAL A 161 7.29 -1.53 -4.75
CA VAL A 161 6.86 -2.94 -4.80
C VAL A 161 5.36 -3.06 -5.09
N GLY A 162 5.03 -4.05 -5.91
CA GLY A 162 3.68 -4.56 -6.13
C GLY A 162 3.53 -6.01 -5.65
N PRO A 163 2.31 -6.57 -5.69
CA PRO A 163 2.06 -7.96 -5.28
C PRO A 163 2.80 -8.99 -6.15
N ASP A 164 3.10 -8.68 -7.40
CA ASP A 164 3.88 -9.52 -8.31
C ASP A 164 5.30 -9.80 -7.80
N ALA A 165 5.96 -8.81 -7.21
CA ALA A 165 7.28 -9.01 -6.62
C ALA A 165 7.27 -10.01 -5.45
N ILE A 166 6.19 -10.02 -4.67
CA ILE A 166 6.02 -10.97 -3.55
C ILE A 166 5.80 -12.39 -4.08
N VAL A 167 4.88 -12.54 -5.05
CA VAL A 167 4.57 -13.84 -5.68
C VAL A 167 5.81 -14.43 -6.34
N ASN A 168 6.54 -13.63 -7.09
CA ASN A 168 7.75 -14.05 -7.82
C ASN A 168 9.00 -14.17 -6.93
N ARG A 169 8.87 -13.97 -5.62
CA ARG A 169 9.99 -14.01 -4.66
C ARG A 169 11.16 -13.11 -5.07
N SER A 170 10.85 -11.96 -5.68
CA SER A 170 11.85 -11.00 -6.12
C SER A 170 12.65 -10.48 -4.93
N ALA A 171 13.96 -10.29 -5.13
CA ALA A 171 14.78 -9.58 -4.17
C ALA A 171 14.37 -8.11 -4.17
N VAL A 172 13.92 -7.61 -3.02
CA VAL A 172 13.48 -6.23 -2.80
C VAL A 172 14.36 -5.57 -1.74
N LYS A 173 14.50 -4.24 -1.81
CA LYS A 173 15.37 -3.52 -0.89
C LYS A 173 14.56 -2.96 0.29
N SER A 174 14.81 -3.50 1.47
CA SER A 174 14.38 -2.88 2.73
C SER A 174 15.28 -1.68 3.07
N SER A 175 14.70 -0.59 3.56
CA SER A 175 15.45 0.59 4.03
C SER A 175 16.31 0.28 5.27
N VAL A 176 15.91 -0.71 6.07
CA VAL A 176 16.59 -1.06 7.34
C VAL A 176 17.41 -2.35 7.30
N ARG A 177 17.08 -3.31 6.41
CA ARG A 177 17.75 -4.63 6.36
C ARG A 177 18.54 -4.89 5.08
N GLY A 178 18.40 -4.04 4.06
CA GLY A 178 19.03 -4.24 2.76
C GLY A 178 18.23 -5.15 1.81
N PRO A 179 18.89 -5.78 0.81
CA PRO A 179 18.23 -6.69 -0.14
C PRO A 179 17.74 -7.96 0.55
N GLU A 180 16.46 -8.31 0.35
CA GLU A 180 15.84 -9.50 0.95
C GLU A 180 14.65 -9.98 0.12
N VAL A 181 14.21 -11.21 0.33
CA VAL A 181 12.95 -11.75 -0.19
C VAL A 181 11.89 -11.62 0.90
N ALA A 182 10.84 -10.85 0.66
CA ALA A 182 9.82 -10.55 1.67
C ALA A 182 9.20 -11.81 2.30
N LEU A 183 8.93 -12.84 1.49
CA LEU A 183 8.39 -14.11 1.99
C LEU A 183 9.34 -14.83 2.96
N ASP A 184 10.66 -14.75 2.74
CA ASP A 184 11.63 -15.39 3.64
C ASP A 184 11.71 -14.66 4.99
N VAL A 185 11.62 -13.34 4.96
CA VAL A 185 11.55 -12.52 6.18
C VAL A 185 10.30 -12.87 6.99
N LEU A 186 9.14 -12.95 6.33
CA LEU A 186 7.87 -13.31 6.98
C LEU A 186 7.87 -14.75 7.48
N ALA A 187 8.42 -15.69 6.70
CA ALA A 187 8.57 -17.09 7.10
C ALA A 187 9.45 -17.24 8.34
N ALA A 188 10.53 -16.47 8.44
CA ALA A 188 11.40 -16.48 9.61
C ALA A 188 10.76 -15.81 10.83
N ALA A 189 10.01 -14.74 10.64
CA ALA A 189 9.39 -13.98 11.73
C ALA A 189 8.11 -14.62 12.29
N GLN A 190 7.37 -15.37 11.48
CA GLN A 190 6.08 -15.99 11.86
C GLN A 190 5.15 -15.07 12.63
N PRO A 191 4.79 -13.88 12.07
CA PRO A 191 3.93 -12.93 12.75
C PRO A 191 2.54 -13.54 13.00
N LYS A 192 1.90 -13.14 14.09
CA LYS A 192 0.50 -13.52 14.36
C LYS A 192 -0.50 -12.67 13.62
N LYS A 193 -0.09 -11.49 13.18
CA LYS A 193 -0.88 -10.53 12.40
C LYS A 193 -0.04 -10.02 11.23
N LEU A 194 -0.61 -10.03 10.03
CA LEU A 194 0.04 -9.46 8.85
C LEU A 194 -0.86 -8.38 8.25
N TYR A 195 -0.41 -7.13 8.25
CA TYR A 195 -1.09 -6.00 7.64
C TYR A 195 -0.50 -5.73 6.26
N ILE A 196 -1.34 -5.76 5.21
CA ILE A 196 -0.89 -5.58 3.81
C ILE A 196 -1.45 -4.28 3.27
N LEU A 197 -0.59 -3.42 2.72
CA LEU A 197 -0.97 -2.24 1.96
C LEU A 197 -0.13 -2.14 0.68
N LEU A 198 -0.71 -2.48 -0.45
CA LEU A 198 -0.11 -2.46 -1.78
C LEU A 198 -1.12 -1.96 -2.81
N GLY A 199 -0.65 -1.25 -3.84
CA GLY A 199 -1.50 -0.85 -4.97
C GLY A 199 -1.05 0.43 -5.66
N THR A 200 -0.56 1.43 -4.94
CA THR A 200 -0.23 2.76 -5.46
C THR A 200 0.89 2.76 -6.53
N ASN A 201 1.73 1.72 -6.54
CA ASN A 201 2.79 1.56 -7.54
C ASN A 201 2.36 0.72 -8.74
N THR A 202 1.33 -0.10 -8.61
CA THR A 202 0.87 -1.00 -9.68
C THR A 202 -0.27 -0.38 -10.47
N LEU A 203 -1.19 0.34 -9.81
CA LEU A 203 -2.35 1.00 -10.43
C LEU A 203 -1.97 2.37 -11.03
N THR A 204 -0.92 2.44 -11.84
CA THR A 204 -0.50 3.70 -12.44
C THR A 204 -1.23 4.04 -13.74
N THR A 205 -1.86 3.06 -14.37
CA THR A 205 -2.60 3.19 -15.64
C THR A 205 -4.00 2.61 -15.54
N VAL A 206 -4.92 3.08 -16.37
CA VAL A 206 -6.34 2.69 -16.35
C VAL A 206 -6.55 1.18 -16.54
N GLY A 207 -5.71 0.47 -17.25
CA GLY A 207 -5.87 -0.97 -17.53
C GLY A 207 -5.16 -1.91 -16.53
N ALA A 208 -4.58 -1.38 -15.44
CA ALA A 208 -3.74 -2.17 -14.56
C ALA A 208 -4.51 -3.04 -13.53
N ALA A 209 -5.80 -2.78 -13.33
CA ALA A 209 -6.59 -3.37 -12.25
C ALA A 209 -6.66 -4.91 -12.29
N ASP A 210 -6.95 -5.50 -13.44
CA ASP A 210 -7.11 -6.96 -13.58
C ASP A 210 -5.82 -7.70 -13.23
N ARG A 211 -4.69 -7.22 -13.75
CA ARG A 211 -3.38 -7.80 -13.44
C ARG A 211 -3.05 -7.64 -11.96
N PHE A 212 -3.29 -6.47 -11.40
CA PHE A 212 -3.08 -6.21 -9.98
C PHE A 212 -3.88 -7.19 -9.11
N LEU A 213 -5.18 -7.33 -9.36
CA LEU A 213 -6.06 -8.22 -8.61
C LEU A 213 -5.66 -9.69 -8.74
N ALA A 214 -5.27 -10.13 -9.94
CA ALA A 214 -4.78 -11.49 -10.15
C ALA A 214 -3.54 -11.81 -9.31
N TYR A 215 -2.54 -10.91 -9.30
CA TYR A 215 -1.35 -11.08 -8.47
C TYR A 215 -1.65 -10.93 -6.98
N TYR A 216 -2.57 -10.04 -6.61
CA TYR A 216 -2.96 -9.86 -5.21
C TYR A 216 -3.58 -11.14 -4.63
N GLY A 217 -4.46 -11.79 -5.40
CA GLY A 217 -5.05 -13.08 -5.01
C GLY A 217 -4.01 -14.17 -4.83
N GLN A 218 -3.06 -14.31 -5.77
CA GLN A 218 -1.95 -15.26 -5.65
C GLN A 218 -1.04 -14.93 -4.46
N MET A 219 -0.78 -13.66 -4.20
CA MET A 219 0.01 -13.22 -3.04
C MET A 219 -0.66 -13.65 -1.73
N LEU A 220 -1.97 -13.50 -1.59
CA LEU A 220 -2.68 -13.96 -0.39
C LEU A 220 -2.56 -15.48 -0.21
N ASP A 221 -2.64 -16.27 -1.29
CA ASP A 221 -2.47 -17.71 -1.23
C ASP A 221 -1.06 -18.12 -0.77
N VAL A 222 -0.02 -17.50 -1.35
CA VAL A 222 1.37 -17.74 -0.97
C VAL A 222 1.64 -17.31 0.48
N LEU A 223 1.09 -16.18 0.91
CA LEU A 223 1.21 -15.72 2.30
C LEU A 223 0.50 -16.66 3.26
N ARG A 224 -0.68 -17.17 2.94
CA ARG A 224 -1.40 -18.15 3.75
C ARG A 224 -0.62 -19.46 3.86
N GLN A 225 -0.04 -19.94 2.75
CA GLN A 225 0.83 -21.11 2.76
C GLN A 225 2.09 -20.91 3.63
N THR A 226 2.66 -19.71 3.62
CA THR A 226 3.89 -19.37 4.35
C THR A 226 3.64 -19.23 5.86
N LEU A 227 2.52 -18.61 6.26
CA LEU A 227 2.24 -18.21 7.64
C LEU A 227 1.23 -19.12 8.35
N GLY A 228 0.51 -19.97 7.61
CA GLY A 228 -0.51 -20.86 8.15
C GLY A 228 -1.79 -20.15 8.61
N GLU A 229 -2.75 -20.92 9.09
CA GLU A 229 -4.07 -20.41 9.52
C GLU A 229 -4.02 -19.61 10.83
N GLY A 230 -2.98 -19.78 11.63
CA GLY A 230 -2.80 -19.04 12.88
C GLY A 230 -2.44 -17.56 12.72
N CYS A 231 -2.12 -17.11 11.50
CA CYS A 231 -1.83 -15.71 11.21
C CYS A 231 -3.08 -15.01 10.71
N VAL A 232 -3.51 -13.94 11.39
CA VAL A 232 -4.58 -13.07 10.91
C VAL A 232 -4.02 -12.14 9.84
N ILE A 233 -4.48 -12.30 8.60
CA ILE A 233 -4.08 -11.45 7.47
C ILE A 233 -5.09 -10.30 7.32
N TYR A 234 -4.60 -9.07 7.41
CA TYR A 234 -5.36 -7.85 7.19
C TYR A 234 -5.04 -7.28 5.81
N VAL A 235 -6.05 -7.23 4.95
CA VAL A 235 -6.01 -6.55 3.65
C VAL A 235 -6.51 -5.13 3.86
N GLN A 236 -5.65 -4.15 3.65
CA GLN A 236 -6.03 -2.75 3.74
C GLN A 236 -6.45 -2.22 2.37
N SER A 237 -7.50 -1.40 2.32
CA SER A 237 -7.89 -0.71 1.09
C SER A 237 -6.74 0.14 0.57
N ILE A 238 -6.60 0.22 -0.75
CA ILE A 238 -5.70 1.18 -1.39
C ILE A 238 -6.20 2.58 -1.03
N PRO A 239 -5.37 3.44 -0.45
CA PRO A 239 -5.81 4.76 0.00
C PRO A 239 -6.19 5.67 -1.16
N PRO A 240 -7.03 6.68 -0.92
CA PRO A 240 -7.25 7.74 -1.89
C PRO A 240 -5.97 8.52 -2.11
N VAL A 241 -5.88 9.20 -3.26
CA VAL A 241 -4.81 10.15 -3.58
C VAL A 241 -5.38 11.55 -3.79
N ARG A 242 -4.53 12.57 -3.84
CA ARG A 242 -4.95 13.92 -4.25
C ARG A 242 -5.29 13.95 -5.74
N PRO A 243 -6.20 14.82 -6.19
CA PRO A 243 -6.59 14.91 -7.60
C PRO A 243 -5.40 15.12 -8.55
N GLU A 244 -4.40 15.89 -8.13
CA GLU A 244 -3.20 16.18 -8.92
C GLU A 244 -2.40 14.91 -9.20
N ALA A 245 -2.27 14.03 -8.22
CA ALA A 245 -1.58 12.74 -8.36
C ALA A 245 -2.35 11.79 -9.30
N ALA A 246 -3.68 11.83 -9.29
CA ALA A 246 -4.52 11.05 -10.21
C ALA A 246 -4.39 11.53 -11.67
N VAL A 247 -4.09 12.80 -11.92
CA VAL A 247 -3.79 13.31 -13.27
C VAL A 247 -2.50 12.70 -13.80
N GLU A 248 -1.46 12.58 -12.98
CA GLU A 248 -0.18 12.00 -13.37
C GLU A 248 -0.24 10.45 -13.47
N LYS A 249 -1.06 9.83 -12.62
CA LYS A 249 -1.25 8.38 -12.55
C LYS A 249 -2.74 8.03 -12.67
N PRO A 250 -3.30 8.00 -13.90
CA PRO A 250 -4.75 7.86 -14.11
C PRO A 250 -5.39 6.60 -13.51
N GLY A 251 -4.62 5.54 -13.30
CA GLY A 251 -5.10 4.35 -12.61
C GLY A 251 -5.32 4.54 -11.09
N LEU A 252 -4.87 5.66 -10.53
CA LEU A 252 -5.17 6.09 -9.16
C LEU A 252 -6.36 7.05 -9.07
N ALA A 253 -7.14 7.20 -10.14
CA ALA A 253 -8.40 7.94 -10.07
C ALA A 253 -9.33 7.30 -9.03
N SER A 254 -10.07 8.13 -8.33
CA SER A 254 -10.90 7.76 -7.18
C SER A 254 -11.90 6.63 -7.50
N ASP A 255 -12.54 6.68 -8.68
CA ASP A 255 -13.47 5.66 -9.15
C ASP A 255 -12.80 4.31 -9.44
N ILE A 256 -11.57 4.33 -9.99
CA ILE A 256 -10.79 3.13 -10.27
C ILE A 256 -10.32 2.48 -8.97
N ILE A 257 -9.68 3.25 -8.08
CA ILE A 257 -9.23 2.73 -6.78
C ILE A 257 -10.42 2.13 -6.02
N ARG A 258 -11.55 2.79 -6.07
CA ARG A 258 -12.75 2.36 -5.39
C ARG A 258 -13.26 1.02 -5.92
N SER A 259 -13.34 0.86 -7.24
CA SER A 259 -13.72 -0.41 -7.88
C SER A 259 -12.75 -1.54 -7.51
N VAL A 260 -11.45 -1.25 -7.49
CA VAL A 260 -10.42 -2.22 -7.05
C VAL A 260 -10.59 -2.58 -5.57
N ASN A 261 -10.85 -1.61 -4.72
CA ASN A 261 -11.08 -1.85 -3.29
C ASN A 261 -12.32 -2.71 -3.02
N GLU A 262 -13.38 -2.58 -3.82
CA GLU A 262 -14.53 -3.51 -3.78
C GLU A 262 -14.09 -4.95 -4.04
N GLN A 263 -13.29 -5.17 -5.06
CA GLN A 263 -12.77 -6.51 -5.38
C GLN A 263 -11.82 -7.03 -4.30
N LEU A 264 -10.98 -6.15 -3.72
CA LEU A 264 -10.11 -6.53 -2.61
C LEU A 264 -10.91 -6.93 -1.37
N ALA A 265 -12.00 -6.24 -1.06
CA ALA A 265 -12.88 -6.57 0.06
C ALA A 265 -13.52 -7.96 -0.12
N LEU A 266 -14.06 -8.24 -1.31
CA LEU A 266 -14.62 -9.55 -1.64
C LEU A 266 -13.55 -10.66 -1.59
N MET A 267 -12.38 -10.41 -2.17
CA MET A 267 -11.25 -11.34 -2.14
C MET A 267 -10.78 -11.63 -0.72
N ALA A 268 -10.73 -10.60 0.13
CA ALA A 268 -10.36 -10.76 1.54
C ALA A 268 -11.36 -11.66 2.27
N ALA A 269 -12.66 -11.45 2.07
CA ALA A 269 -13.71 -12.27 2.65
C ALA A 269 -13.62 -13.73 2.17
N ASP A 270 -13.49 -13.94 0.86
CA ASP A 270 -13.38 -15.29 0.25
C ASP A 270 -12.17 -16.07 0.75
N LYS A 271 -11.03 -15.38 0.96
CA LYS A 271 -9.77 -15.99 1.44
C LYS A 271 -9.61 -16.00 2.96
N GLY A 272 -10.67 -15.72 3.74
CA GLY A 272 -10.62 -15.69 5.20
C GLY A 272 -9.66 -14.64 5.77
N CYS A 273 -9.48 -13.54 5.06
CA CYS A 273 -8.72 -12.38 5.50
C CYS A 273 -9.64 -11.31 6.09
N VAL A 274 -9.08 -10.41 6.87
CA VAL A 274 -9.79 -9.25 7.44
C VAL A 274 -9.62 -8.06 6.51
N TYR A 275 -10.71 -7.40 6.12
CA TYR A 275 -10.63 -6.19 5.30
C TYR A 275 -10.68 -4.93 6.17
N LEU A 276 -9.77 -4.00 5.93
CA LEU A 276 -9.68 -2.69 6.59
C LEU A 276 -9.89 -1.58 5.56
N ASP A 277 -10.95 -0.79 5.75
CA ASP A 277 -11.30 0.30 4.84
C ASP A 277 -10.69 1.63 5.29
N LEU A 278 -9.48 1.92 4.86
CA LEU A 278 -8.76 3.15 5.21
C LEU A 278 -9.45 4.43 4.69
N TRP A 279 -10.35 4.31 3.71
CA TRP A 279 -11.08 5.45 3.18
C TRP A 279 -11.93 6.14 4.23
N GLU A 280 -12.40 5.41 5.24
CA GLU A 280 -13.17 5.97 6.34
C GLU A 280 -12.44 7.10 7.08
N THR A 281 -11.13 6.99 7.18
CA THR A 281 -10.31 7.99 7.88
C THR A 281 -9.57 8.92 6.92
N LEU A 282 -9.20 8.44 5.73
CA LEU A 282 -8.32 9.16 4.81
C LEU A 282 -9.05 9.99 3.76
N ALA A 283 -10.25 9.56 3.31
CA ALA A 283 -10.98 10.24 2.24
C ALA A 283 -11.73 11.48 2.75
N ASP A 284 -11.72 12.54 1.94
CA ASP A 284 -12.61 13.69 2.09
C ASP A 284 -14.02 13.39 1.51
N GLY A 285 -14.92 14.39 1.51
CA GLY A 285 -16.27 14.24 1.00
C GLY A 285 -16.37 13.96 -0.50
N GLU A 286 -15.30 14.19 -1.25
CA GLU A 286 -15.19 13.98 -2.70
C GLU A 286 -14.48 12.67 -3.04
N GLY A 287 -13.95 11.96 -2.04
CA GLY A 287 -13.21 10.70 -2.20
C GLY A 287 -11.74 10.89 -2.53
N ASN A 288 -11.18 12.07 -2.31
CA ASN A 288 -9.76 12.33 -2.42
C ASN A 288 -9.08 12.17 -1.06
N LEU A 289 -7.78 11.97 -1.05
CA LEU A 289 -6.99 12.04 0.18
C LEU A 289 -7.16 13.43 0.81
N LYS A 290 -7.52 13.49 2.09
CA LYS A 290 -7.63 14.76 2.82
C LYS A 290 -6.32 15.53 2.71
N GLU A 291 -6.37 16.81 2.34
CA GLU A 291 -5.19 17.64 2.13
C GLU A 291 -4.26 17.67 3.35
N VAL A 292 -4.85 17.77 4.55
CA VAL A 292 -4.08 17.80 5.81
C VAL A 292 -3.36 16.50 6.13
N LEU A 293 -3.72 15.40 5.47
CA LEU A 293 -3.11 14.08 5.63
C LEU A 293 -2.11 13.75 4.52
N ALA A 294 -2.11 14.51 3.42
CA ALA A 294 -1.27 14.28 2.26
C ALA A 294 0.13 14.85 2.43
N ALA A 295 1.11 14.19 1.84
CA ALA A 295 2.40 14.78 1.51
C ALA A 295 2.28 15.60 0.21
N PRO A 296 3.29 16.44 -0.13
CA PRO A 296 3.21 17.32 -1.30
C PRO A 296 3.01 16.64 -2.65
N ASP A 297 3.37 15.36 -2.78
CA ASP A 297 3.18 14.57 -4.01
C ASP A 297 1.76 14.04 -4.19
N GLY A 298 0.90 14.23 -3.20
CA GLY A 298 -0.50 13.83 -3.23
C GLY A 298 -0.77 12.31 -3.16
N VAL A 299 0.26 11.47 -3.08
CA VAL A 299 0.16 10.01 -2.93
C VAL A 299 0.54 9.57 -1.52
N HIS A 300 1.68 10.07 -1.02
CA HIS A 300 2.18 9.70 0.31
C HIS A 300 1.45 10.45 1.41
N PHE A 301 1.53 9.90 2.62
CA PHE A 301 0.96 10.52 3.81
C PHE A 301 1.93 11.52 4.43
N SER A 302 1.42 12.60 5.01
CA SER A 302 2.21 13.51 5.83
C SER A 302 2.70 12.79 7.09
N ALA A 303 3.96 13.04 7.48
CA ALA A 303 4.64 12.35 8.56
C ALA A 303 3.88 12.36 9.92
N GLY A 304 3.24 13.49 10.25
CA GLY A 304 2.47 13.61 11.49
C GLY A 304 1.02 13.19 11.33
N ASN A 305 0.25 13.99 10.59
CA ASN A 305 -1.20 13.82 10.52
C ASN A 305 -1.61 12.56 9.75
N GLY A 306 -0.99 12.30 8.60
CA GLY A 306 -1.36 11.18 7.74
C GLY A 306 -1.07 9.83 8.40
N TYR A 307 0.16 9.63 8.87
CA TYR A 307 0.50 8.41 9.62
C TYR A 307 -0.23 8.32 10.96
N GLY A 308 -0.46 9.44 11.65
CA GLY A 308 -1.25 9.48 12.87
C GLY A 308 -2.69 9.01 12.65
N ALA A 309 -3.33 9.44 11.56
CA ALA A 309 -4.67 8.98 11.18
C ALA A 309 -4.69 7.49 10.86
N TRP A 310 -3.69 6.99 10.10
CA TRP A 310 -3.57 5.57 9.77
C TRP A 310 -3.39 4.71 11.02
N VAL A 311 -2.45 5.03 11.90
CA VAL A 311 -2.24 4.29 13.16
C VAL A 311 -3.48 4.32 14.06
N THR A 312 -4.15 5.47 14.16
CA THR A 312 -5.40 5.59 14.92
C THR A 312 -6.48 4.68 14.35
N TYR A 313 -6.63 4.63 13.02
CA TYR A 313 -7.56 3.71 12.37
C TYR A 313 -7.24 2.25 12.69
N LEU A 314 -5.99 1.83 12.55
CA LEU A 314 -5.55 0.46 12.85
C LEU A 314 -5.85 0.07 14.30
N ARG A 315 -5.61 0.97 15.24
CA ARG A 315 -5.89 0.75 16.66
C ARG A 315 -7.39 0.59 16.95
N ASN A 316 -8.24 1.25 16.18
CA ASN A 316 -9.68 1.20 16.35
C ASN A 316 -10.37 0.03 15.63
N HIS A 317 -9.64 -0.71 14.78
CA HIS A 317 -10.20 -1.80 13.95
C HIS A 317 -9.42 -3.10 14.15
N ALA A 318 -9.14 -3.41 15.40
CA ALA A 318 -8.40 -4.61 15.79
C ALA A 318 -9.29 -5.85 15.87
N LYS A 319 -8.72 -6.98 15.51
CA LYS A 319 -9.26 -8.31 15.76
C LYS A 319 -8.19 -9.08 16.53
N TYR A 320 -8.48 -9.59 17.70
CA TYR A 320 -7.46 -10.25 18.50
C TYR A 320 -7.49 -11.79 18.41
N ALA A 321 -8.55 -12.32 17.80
CA ALA A 321 -8.64 -13.72 17.40
C ALA A 321 -9.28 -13.80 16.01
N ALA A 322 -9.11 -14.91 15.30
CA ALA A 322 -9.61 -15.09 13.94
C ALA A 322 -11.13 -14.84 13.81
N ASP A 323 -11.87 -15.22 14.84
CA ASP A 323 -13.35 -15.18 14.92
C ASP A 323 -13.89 -14.12 15.89
N ASN A 324 -13.02 -13.32 16.50
CA ASN A 324 -13.43 -12.41 17.56
C ASN A 324 -12.82 -11.02 17.42
N VAL A 325 -13.67 -10.02 17.48
CA VAL A 325 -13.28 -8.62 17.50
C VAL A 325 -12.89 -8.24 18.92
N TRP A 326 -11.79 -7.54 19.11
CA TRP A 326 -11.44 -6.99 20.41
C TRP A 326 -12.53 -6.02 20.88
N THR A 327 -12.92 -6.16 22.13
CA THR A 327 -13.85 -5.22 22.80
C THR A 327 -13.15 -4.53 23.96
N PRO A 328 -13.50 -3.27 24.30
CA PRO A 328 -12.89 -2.57 25.42
C PRO A 328 -12.96 -3.39 26.72
N GLY A 329 -11.82 -3.53 27.40
CA GLY A 329 -11.69 -4.34 28.60
C GLY A 329 -11.40 -5.83 28.39
N SER A 330 -11.37 -6.31 27.13
CA SER A 330 -10.92 -7.66 26.81
C SER A 330 -9.39 -7.74 26.94
N ALA A 331 -8.90 -8.88 27.44
CA ALA A 331 -7.48 -9.21 27.36
C ALA A 331 -7.08 -9.43 25.90
N TYR A 332 -5.84 -9.08 25.53
CA TYR A 332 -5.30 -9.51 24.25
C TYR A 332 -5.17 -11.04 24.22
N ALA A 333 -5.55 -11.66 23.10
CA ALA A 333 -5.16 -13.01 22.84
C ALA A 333 -3.63 -13.02 22.63
N GLY A 334 -2.90 -13.50 23.61
CA GLY A 334 -1.46 -13.63 23.55
C GLY A 334 -1.03 -14.79 22.66
#